data_ff64a28e115b649e5e7810c9b7a43c8f
#
_entry.id   ff64a28e115b649e5e7810c9b7a43c8f
#
_cell.length_a   1.000
_cell.length_b   1.000
_cell.length_c   1.000
_cell.angle_alpha   90.00
_cell.angle_beta   90.00
_cell.angle_gamma   90.00
#
_symmetry.space_group_name_H-M   'P 1'
#
loop_
_entity.id
_entity.type
_entity.pdbx_description
1 polymer ?
#
loop_
_entity_poly.entity_id
_entity_poly.type
_entity_poly.pdbx_seq_one_letter_code
_entity_poly.pdbx_strand_id
1 'polypeptide(L)'
;MTTPLTVKFKLQHGGILPLKAHQDDAGFDLFVPADVKLTDDPVVIDTKVCLEIPTGYFGMVTARSSASLRGIDVSVGIIDSNYRGPIHILARRPKVSYDPAEYETVYAGQSIAQLIIMPYERNVLLSKEAALTPTDRQDGRFGSSGGI
;
A
#
# COMPACT_ATOMS: atom_id res chain seq x y z
N MET A 1 10.71 23.41 15.08
CA MET A 1 10.63 21.91 14.92
C MET A 1 9.18 21.48 15.14
N THR A 2 8.68 20.70 14.22
CA THR A 2 7.34 20.11 14.35
C THR A 2 7.41 18.83 15.21
N THR A 3 6.41 18.61 16.05
CA THR A 3 6.25 17.33 16.78
C THR A 3 6.03 16.21 15.77
N PRO A 4 6.78 15.11 15.83
CA PRO A 4 6.54 13.99 14.94
C PRO A 4 5.12 13.43 15.08
N LEU A 5 4.54 13.02 13.97
CA LEU A 5 3.31 12.24 13.99
C LEU A 5 3.62 10.86 14.58
N THR A 6 2.91 10.49 15.63
CA THR A 6 3.09 9.19 16.27
C THR A 6 2.01 8.22 15.82
N VAL A 7 2.41 7.11 15.24
CA VAL A 7 1.56 5.96 14.96
C VAL A 7 1.94 4.86 15.93
N LYS A 8 1.00 4.43 16.77
CA LYS A 8 1.24 3.33 17.69
C LYS A 8 1.15 2.01 16.95
N PHE A 9 1.90 1.02 17.38
CA PHE A 9 1.86 -0.31 16.79
C PHE A 9 1.87 -1.40 17.85
N LYS A 10 1.38 -2.57 17.46
CA LYS A 10 1.46 -3.80 18.21
C LYS A 10 1.87 -4.92 17.27
N LEU A 11 2.84 -5.72 17.66
CA LEU A 11 3.22 -6.93 16.93
C LEU A 11 2.52 -8.13 17.54
N GLN A 12 1.83 -8.90 16.72
CA GLN A 12 1.39 -10.24 17.06
C GLN A 12 2.59 -11.18 16.96
N HIS A 13 2.45 -12.40 17.47
CA HIS A 13 3.54 -13.38 17.44
C HIS A 13 4.06 -13.60 16.01
N GLY A 14 5.36 -13.43 15.84
CA GLY A 14 6.03 -13.55 14.54
C GLY A 14 6.07 -12.28 13.69
N GLY A 15 5.35 -11.23 14.09
CA GLY A 15 5.38 -9.95 13.39
C GLY A 15 6.75 -9.27 13.47
N ILE A 16 7.08 -8.53 12.40
CA ILE A 16 8.36 -7.82 12.28
C ILE A 16 8.06 -6.33 12.20
N LEU A 17 8.78 -5.52 12.99
CA LEU A 17 8.61 -4.07 13.02
C LEU A 17 8.84 -3.47 11.62
N PRO A 18 7.88 -2.72 11.06
CA PRO A 18 8.11 -1.97 9.83
C PRO A 18 9.22 -0.94 10.00
N LEU A 19 10.07 -0.82 8.99
CA LEU A 19 11.25 0.05 9.06
C LEU A 19 11.37 0.92 7.81
N LYS A 20 11.91 2.13 7.98
CA LYS A 20 12.44 2.95 6.90
C LYS A 20 13.95 2.78 6.83
N ALA A 21 14.49 2.62 5.63
CA ALA A 21 15.94 2.63 5.41
C ALA A 21 16.53 4.03 5.64
N HIS A 22 15.80 5.07 5.20
CA HIS A 22 16.20 6.47 5.32
C HIS A 22 15.02 7.31 5.80
N GLN A 23 15.32 8.36 6.56
CA GLN A 23 14.29 9.24 7.13
C GLN A 23 13.38 9.86 6.05
N ASP A 24 13.94 10.18 4.88
CA ASP A 24 13.21 10.81 3.78
C ASP A 24 12.47 9.82 2.88
N ASP A 25 12.55 8.52 3.16
CA ASP A 25 11.74 7.53 2.45
C ASP A 25 10.26 7.75 2.74
N ALA A 26 9.43 7.63 1.70
CA ALA A 26 7.98 7.83 1.85
C ALA A 26 7.32 6.74 2.68
N GLY A 27 7.81 5.53 2.60
CA GLY A 27 7.17 4.36 3.19
C GLY A 27 8.04 3.58 4.17
N PHE A 28 7.37 2.89 5.07
CA PHE A 28 7.97 1.86 5.91
C PHE A 28 7.89 0.52 5.21
N ASP A 29 8.99 -0.20 5.14
CA ASP A 29 8.97 -1.58 4.60
C ASP A 29 8.15 -2.49 5.50
N LEU A 30 7.24 -3.23 4.89
CA LEU A 30 6.46 -4.29 5.55
C LEU A 30 7.12 -5.63 5.23
N PHE A 31 7.44 -6.40 6.27
CA PHE A 31 8.14 -7.66 6.14
C PHE A 31 7.18 -8.84 6.25
N VAL A 32 7.37 -9.85 5.41
CA VAL A 32 6.58 -11.07 5.51
C VAL A 32 7.13 -11.93 6.67
N PRO A 33 6.28 -12.40 7.59
CA PRO A 33 6.75 -13.15 8.77
C PRO A 33 7.05 -14.61 8.49
N ALA A 34 6.63 -15.14 7.35
CA ALA A 34 6.83 -16.53 6.94
C ALA A 34 7.00 -16.61 5.43
N ASP A 35 7.57 -17.71 4.94
CA ASP A 35 7.71 -17.94 3.50
C ASP A 35 6.34 -17.96 2.84
N VAL A 36 6.23 -17.29 1.70
CA VAL A 36 5.00 -17.21 0.91
C VAL A 36 5.30 -17.57 -0.54
N LYS A 37 4.53 -18.49 -1.08
CA LYS A 37 4.57 -18.85 -2.49
C LYS A 37 3.57 -17.99 -3.27
N LEU A 38 4.08 -17.15 -4.19
CA LEU A 38 3.25 -16.33 -5.06
C LEU A 38 3.08 -17.00 -6.40
N THR A 39 1.82 -17.11 -6.82
CA THR A 39 1.43 -17.65 -8.12
C THR A 39 0.56 -16.62 -8.84
N ASP A 40 -0.05 -17.01 -9.95
CA ASP A 40 -1.01 -16.17 -10.67
C ASP A 40 -2.27 -15.85 -9.84
N ASP A 41 -2.59 -16.70 -8.86
CA ASP A 41 -3.71 -16.48 -7.94
C ASP A 41 -3.32 -15.56 -6.79
N PRO A 42 -4.18 -14.59 -6.42
CA PRO A 42 -3.90 -13.71 -5.28
C PRO A 42 -3.82 -14.48 -3.96
N VAL A 43 -2.88 -14.08 -3.11
CA VAL A 43 -2.76 -14.57 -1.74
C VAL A 43 -2.82 -13.39 -0.76
N VAL A 44 -3.38 -13.64 0.41
CA VAL A 44 -3.43 -12.67 1.51
C VAL A 44 -2.32 -13.01 2.49
N ILE A 45 -1.41 -12.07 2.70
CA ILE A 45 -0.28 -12.22 3.61
C ILE A 45 -0.58 -11.43 4.89
N ASP A 46 -0.65 -12.11 6.02
CA ASP A 46 -0.81 -11.48 7.32
C ASP A 46 0.56 -11.03 7.83
N THR A 47 0.76 -9.72 7.95
CA THR A 47 2.03 -9.15 8.42
C THR A 47 2.23 -9.29 9.93
N LYS A 48 1.17 -9.61 10.68
CA LYS A 48 1.17 -9.64 12.14
C LYS A 48 1.44 -8.27 12.79
N VAL A 49 1.27 -7.20 12.04
CA VAL A 49 1.46 -5.82 12.50
C VAL A 49 0.11 -5.12 12.61
N CYS A 50 -0.24 -4.64 13.80
CA CYS A 50 -1.45 -3.86 14.05
C CYS A 50 -1.05 -2.41 14.34
N LEU A 51 -1.83 -1.45 13.84
CA LEU A 51 -1.56 -0.02 14.00
C LEU A 51 -2.71 0.72 14.66
N GLU A 52 -2.37 1.80 15.33
CA GLU A 52 -3.31 2.84 15.71
C GLU A 52 -2.87 4.13 15.02
N ILE A 53 -3.48 4.40 13.87
CA ILE A 53 -3.20 5.60 13.08
C ILE A 53 -4.05 6.75 13.63
N PRO A 54 -3.47 7.93 13.89
CA PRO A 54 -4.25 9.07 14.39
C PRO A 54 -5.36 9.49 13.43
N THR A 55 -6.46 9.96 13.98
CA THR A 55 -7.56 10.57 13.21
C THR A 55 -7.03 11.68 12.31
N GLY A 56 -7.50 11.74 11.07
CA GLY A 56 -7.03 12.68 10.05
C GLY A 56 -5.92 12.10 9.17
N TYR A 57 -5.52 10.86 9.42
CA TYR A 57 -4.51 10.13 8.64
C TYR A 57 -5.01 8.74 8.31
N PHE A 58 -4.47 8.17 7.26
CA PHE A 58 -4.70 6.77 6.88
C PHE A 58 -3.37 6.14 6.44
N GLY A 59 -3.34 4.83 6.44
CA GLY A 59 -2.22 4.08 5.89
C GLY A 59 -2.52 3.59 4.49
N MET A 60 -1.54 3.67 3.61
CA MET A 60 -1.61 3.08 2.27
C MET A 60 -0.55 2.01 2.14
N VAL A 61 -0.98 0.79 1.85
CA VAL A 61 -0.09 -0.31 1.51
C VAL A 61 0.04 -0.35 -0.01
N THR A 62 1.26 -0.38 -0.49
CA THR A 62 1.55 -0.44 -1.93
C THR A 62 2.82 -1.25 -2.18
N ALA A 63 3.08 -1.59 -3.44
CA ALA A 63 4.29 -2.34 -3.81
C ALA A 63 5.56 -1.53 -3.55
N ARG A 64 6.63 -2.23 -3.21
CA ARG A 64 7.97 -1.68 -3.33
C ARG A 64 8.44 -1.80 -4.79
N SER A 65 9.28 -0.88 -5.23
CA SER A 65 9.83 -0.90 -6.59
C SER A 65 10.56 -2.21 -6.91
N SER A 66 11.28 -2.78 -5.93
CA SER A 66 11.97 -4.06 -6.10
C SER A 66 11.01 -5.22 -6.36
N ALA A 67 9.82 -5.21 -5.75
CA ALA A 67 8.80 -6.21 -6.01
C ALA A 67 8.25 -6.06 -7.43
N SER A 68 7.98 -4.84 -7.86
CA SER A 68 7.50 -4.56 -9.22
C SER A 68 8.50 -5.03 -10.28
N LEU A 69 9.80 -4.83 -10.04
CA LEU A 69 10.86 -5.33 -10.94
C LEU A 69 10.90 -6.86 -11.01
N ARG A 70 10.51 -7.56 -9.94
CA ARG A 70 10.39 -9.02 -9.92
C ARG A 70 9.09 -9.52 -10.55
N GLY A 71 8.25 -8.65 -11.07
CA GLY A 71 6.94 -9.01 -11.62
C GLY A 71 5.89 -9.36 -10.57
N ILE A 72 6.09 -8.95 -9.34
CA ILE A 72 5.13 -9.16 -8.25
C ILE A 72 4.15 -8.00 -8.23
N ASP A 73 2.87 -8.32 -8.31
CA ASP A 73 1.78 -7.36 -8.11
C ASP A 73 1.40 -7.34 -6.64
N VAL A 74 1.34 -6.15 -6.06
CA VAL A 74 0.76 -5.91 -4.73
C VAL A 74 -0.41 -4.97 -4.90
N SER A 75 -1.59 -5.41 -4.50
CA SER A 75 -2.79 -4.55 -4.55
C SER A 75 -2.66 -3.43 -3.52
N VAL A 76 -3.07 -2.23 -3.92
CA VAL A 76 -3.14 -1.10 -2.99
C VAL A 76 -4.18 -1.40 -1.92
N GLY A 77 -3.77 -1.28 -0.66
CA GLY A 77 -4.65 -1.42 0.50
C GLY A 77 -4.73 -0.13 1.29
N ILE A 78 -5.93 0.20 1.74
CA ILE A 78 -6.16 1.37 2.59
C ILE A 78 -6.40 0.90 4.02
N ILE A 79 -5.65 1.48 4.96
CA ILE A 79 -5.77 1.21 6.39
C ILE A 79 -6.42 2.43 7.05
N ASP A 80 -7.67 2.29 7.43
CA ASP A 80 -8.40 3.37 8.10
C ASP A 80 -7.86 3.61 9.51
N SER A 81 -7.99 4.84 10.00
CA SER A 81 -7.50 5.21 11.33
C SER A 81 -8.14 4.41 12.46
N ASN A 82 -9.37 3.95 12.29
CA ASN A 82 -10.08 3.15 13.28
C ASN A 82 -9.89 1.62 13.14
N TYR A 83 -9.11 1.17 12.18
CA TYR A 83 -8.80 -0.25 12.03
C TYR A 83 -7.72 -0.69 13.04
N ARG A 84 -7.97 -1.77 13.77
CA ARG A 84 -7.06 -2.29 14.82
C ARG A 84 -6.53 -3.70 14.52
N GLY A 85 -7.00 -4.30 13.44
CA GLY A 85 -6.54 -5.63 13.02
C GLY A 85 -5.15 -5.59 12.38
N PRO A 86 -4.58 -6.76 12.08
CA PRO A 86 -3.29 -6.82 11.40
C PRO A 86 -3.38 -6.30 9.97
N ILE A 87 -2.29 -5.69 9.52
CA ILE A 87 -2.14 -5.28 8.13
C ILE A 87 -1.98 -6.53 7.26
N HIS A 88 -2.75 -6.61 6.19
CA HIS A 88 -2.64 -7.66 5.19
C HIS A 88 -2.06 -7.12 3.89
N ILE A 89 -1.23 -7.92 3.24
CA ILE A 89 -0.72 -7.64 1.91
C ILE A 89 -1.41 -8.61 0.95
N LEU A 90 -2.07 -8.08 -0.08
CA LEU A 90 -2.65 -8.88 -1.15
C LEU A 90 -1.70 -8.87 -2.33
N ALA A 91 -1.14 -10.02 -2.68
CA ALA A 91 -0.10 -10.13 -3.69
C ALA A 91 -0.30 -11.33 -4.59
N ARG A 92 0.26 -11.25 -5.78
CA ARG A 92 0.36 -12.35 -6.74
C ARG A 92 1.56 -12.16 -7.65
N ARG A 93 1.95 -13.21 -8.35
CA ARG A 93 2.91 -13.11 -9.43
C ARG A 93 2.26 -13.61 -10.72
N PRO A 94 1.82 -12.68 -11.59
CA PRO A 94 1.18 -13.05 -12.85
C PRO A 94 2.14 -13.85 -13.74
N LYS A 95 1.59 -14.82 -14.47
CA LYS A 95 2.34 -15.52 -15.51
C LYS A 95 2.67 -14.58 -16.65
N VAL A 96 3.89 -14.70 -17.15
CA VAL A 96 4.33 -14.01 -18.37
C VAL A 96 4.84 -15.06 -19.37
N SER A 97 4.52 -14.88 -20.63
CA SER A 97 4.75 -15.89 -21.66
C SER A 97 6.23 -16.26 -21.88
N TYR A 98 7.14 -15.37 -21.53
CA TYR A 98 8.59 -15.58 -21.70
C TYR A 98 9.27 -16.12 -20.44
N ASP A 99 8.54 -16.24 -19.34
CA ASP A 99 9.09 -16.74 -18.07
C ASP A 99 8.40 -18.07 -17.72
N PRO A 100 9.10 -19.20 -17.79
CA PRO A 100 8.51 -20.50 -17.48
C PRO A 100 8.25 -20.71 -15.99
N ALA A 101 8.67 -19.79 -15.11
CA ALA A 101 8.45 -19.94 -13.69
C ALA A 101 6.95 -19.88 -13.37
N GLU A 102 6.44 -20.90 -12.67
CA GLU A 102 5.02 -20.97 -12.27
C GLU A 102 4.75 -20.24 -10.97
N TYR A 103 5.80 -19.96 -10.20
CA TYR A 103 5.69 -19.27 -8.92
C TYR A 103 7.00 -18.59 -8.54
N GLU A 104 6.91 -17.72 -7.55
CA GLU A 104 8.06 -17.12 -6.89
C GLU A 104 7.86 -17.19 -5.38
N THR A 105 8.92 -17.55 -4.66
CA THR A 105 8.89 -17.57 -3.20
C THR A 105 9.39 -16.25 -2.64
N VAL A 106 8.60 -15.65 -1.75
CA VAL A 106 9.02 -14.55 -0.89
C VAL A 106 9.35 -15.16 0.46
N TYR A 107 10.60 -15.05 0.88
CA TYR A 107 11.07 -15.68 2.10
C TYR A 107 10.80 -14.81 3.33
N ALA A 108 10.61 -15.46 4.48
CA ALA A 108 10.45 -14.78 5.75
C ALA A 108 11.51 -13.71 5.96
N GLY A 109 11.11 -12.53 6.39
CA GLY A 109 11.99 -11.38 6.58
C GLY A 109 12.23 -10.53 5.33
N GLN A 110 11.74 -10.95 4.16
CA GLN A 110 11.76 -10.13 2.95
C GLN A 110 10.59 -9.14 2.94
N SER A 111 10.72 -8.07 2.18
CA SER A 111 9.67 -7.07 1.99
C SER A 111 9.35 -6.87 0.52
N ILE A 112 8.07 -6.99 0.18
CA ILE A 112 7.53 -6.71 -1.16
C ILE A 112 6.60 -5.51 -1.16
N ALA A 113 6.23 -5.00 0.01
CA ALA A 113 5.27 -3.93 0.20
C ALA A 113 5.78 -2.89 1.17
N GLN A 114 5.20 -1.71 1.08
CA GLN A 114 5.50 -0.59 1.98
C GLN A 114 4.22 0.04 2.50
N LEU A 115 4.31 0.64 3.68
CA LEU A 115 3.25 1.37 4.33
C LEU A 115 3.58 2.86 4.29
N ILE A 116 2.67 3.66 3.73
CA ILE A 116 2.79 5.13 3.69
C ILE A 116 1.69 5.71 4.55
N ILE A 117 2.02 6.63 5.45
CA ILE A 117 1.03 7.34 6.27
C ILE A 117 0.73 8.66 5.58
N MET A 118 -0.54 8.91 5.31
CA MET A 118 -1.00 10.07 4.53
C MET A 118 -2.09 10.82 5.26
N PRO A 119 -2.09 12.17 5.21
CA PRO A 119 -3.22 12.95 5.69
C PRO A 119 -4.40 12.89 4.73
N TYR A 120 -5.60 13.09 5.24
CA TYR A 120 -6.79 13.22 4.42
C TYR A 120 -7.74 14.24 5.01
N GLU A 121 -8.60 14.81 4.17
CA GLU A 121 -9.65 15.72 4.62
C GLU A 121 -10.81 14.91 5.20
N ARG A 122 -11.00 15.00 6.50
CA ARG A 122 -12.02 14.23 7.23
C ARG A 122 -13.43 14.78 7.04
N ASN A 123 -13.55 16.12 6.95
CA ASN A 123 -14.84 16.80 6.86
C ASN A 123 -15.17 17.09 5.39
N VAL A 124 -15.59 16.08 4.66
CA VAL A 124 -15.99 16.20 3.26
C VAL A 124 -17.50 16.00 3.18
N LEU A 125 -18.19 17.01 2.66
CA LEU A 125 -19.61 16.93 2.37
C LEU A 125 -19.80 16.85 0.86
N LEU A 126 -20.49 15.82 0.39
CA LEU A 126 -20.88 15.71 -1.00
C LEU A 126 -22.20 16.43 -1.23
N SER A 127 -22.17 17.46 -2.06
CA SER A 127 -23.35 18.25 -2.43
C SER A 127 -23.74 17.93 -3.86
N LYS A 128 -25.00 17.53 -4.05
CA LYS A 128 -25.53 17.24 -5.39
C LYS A 128 -25.90 18.55 -6.06
N GLU A 129 -25.28 18.82 -7.20
CA GLU A 129 -25.53 20.02 -8.00
C GLU A 129 -26.06 19.63 -9.39
N ALA A 130 -26.91 20.50 -9.98
CA ALA A 130 -27.41 20.29 -11.33
C ALA A 130 -26.30 20.42 -12.38
N ALA A 131 -25.32 21.27 -12.12
CA ALA A 131 -24.15 21.49 -12.98
C ALA A 131 -22.93 21.80 -12.13
N LEU A 132 -21.77 21.40 -12.60
CA LEU A 132 -20.47 21.71 -11.97
C LEU A 132 -19.88 22.96 -12.59
N THR A 133 -19.01 23.64 -11.85
CA THR A 133 -18.31 24.82 -12.35
C THR A 133 -17.46 24.46 -13.55
N PRO A 134 -17.59 25.17 -14.70
CA PRO A 134 -16.81 24.90 -15.89
C PRO A 134 -15.32 25.11 -15.67
N THR A 135 -14.51 24.32 -16.36
CA THR A 135 -13.05 24.47 -16.43
C THR A 135 -12.59 24.26 -17.88
N ASP A 136 -11.36 24.65 -18.18
CA ASP A 136 -10.79 24.47 -19.52
C ASP A 136 -10.71 23.01 -19.95
N ARG A 137 -10.55 22.09 -18.98
CA ARG A 137 -10.48 20.66 -19.26
C ARG A 137 -11.86 20.05 -19.55
N GLN A 138 -12.91 20.55 -18.91
CA GLN A 138 -14.27 20.00 -18.95
C GLN A 138 -14.28 18.48 -18.66
N ASP A 139 -14.74 17.66 -19.57
CA ASP A 139 -14.82 16.20 -19.46
C ASP A 139 -13.68 15.47 -20.20
N GLY A 140 -12.62 16.19 -20.56
CA GLY A 140 -11.46 15.62 -21.25
C GLY A 140 -10.82 14.50 -20.44
N ARG A 141 -10.64 13.33 -21.09
CA ARG A 141 -10.10 12.11 -20.49
C ARG A 141 -8.65 11.91 -20.92
N PHE A 142 -8.22 10.67 -20.90
CA PHE A 142 -6.86 10.26 -21.20
C PHE A 142 -6.27 10.99 -22.42
N GLY A 143 -5.12 11.65 -22.24
CA GLY A 143 -4.47 12.41 -23.31
C GLY A 143 -5.09 13.79 -23.60
N SER A 144 -6.11 14.21 -22.87
CA SER A 144 -6.77 15.51 -23.08
C SER A 144 -5.87 16.71 -22.82
N SER A 145 -4.82 16.56 -22.04
CA SER A 145 -3.83 17.62 -21.78
C SER A 145 -2.78 17.75 -22.88
N GLY A 146 -2.86 16.97 -23.93
CA GLY A 146 -1.90 16.98 -25.04
C GLY A 146 -0.55 16.37 -24.66
N GLY A 147 0.12 15.73 -25.59
CA GLY A 147 1.49 15.29 -25.38
C GLY A 147 1.68 13.81 -25.05
N ILE A 148 0.73 13.00 -25.40
CA ILE A 148 0.94 11.55 -25.46
C ILE A 148 0.84 11.12 -26.90
#